data_5ef3df46f493aef472c61a076bba40e2
#
_entry.id   5ef3df46f493aef472c61a076bba40e2
#
_cell.length_a   1.000
_cell.length_b   1.000
_cell.length_c   1.000
_cell.angle_alpha   90.00
_cell.angle_beta   90.00
_cell.angle_gamma   90.00
#
_symmetry.space_group_name_H-M   'P 1'
#
loop_
_entity.id
_entity.type
_entity.pdbx_description
1 polymer ?
#
loop_
_entity_poly.entity_id
_entity_poly.type
_entity_poly.pdbx_seq_one_letter_code
_entity_poly.pdbx_strand_id
1 'polypeptide(L)'
;MMPTLTLYTRKDCCLCVEMKAVIEKIAAKIPIEIDEVDIDQSVELRAQLGEEIPVLCIDGRKAFKFRVTAKQLERRLRRHSRRGYLAWFRKRPELR
;
A
#
# COMPACT_ATOMS: atom_id res chain seq x y z
N MET A 1 -2.59 -9.43 -11.82
CA MET A 1 -2.53 -9.62 -10.37
C MET A 1 -2.76 -8.32 -9.64
N MET A 2 -3.58 -8.37 -8.61
CA MET A 2 -3.98 -7.17 -7.89
C MET A 2 -3.13 -7.01 -6.64
N PRO A 3 -2.39 -5.90 -6.50
CA PRO A 3 -1.58 -5.71 -5.30
C PRO A 3 -2.45 -5.42 -4.08
N THR A 4 -1.96 -5.82 -2.91
CA THR A 4 -2.62 -5.54 -1.65
C THR A 4 -1.90 -4.40 -0.94
N LEU A 5 -2.63 -3.33 -0.68
CA LEU A 5 -2.10 -2.19 0.06
C LEU A 5 -2.60 -2.27 1.49
N THR A 6 -1.68 -2.24 2.43
CA THR A 6 -2.02 -2.23 3.85
C THR A 6 -1.67 -0.85 4.40
N LEU A 7 -2.68 -0.16 4.89
CA LEU A 7 -2.49 1.17 5.46
C LEU A 7 -2.59 1.09 6.98
N TYR A 8 -1.47 1.35 7.64
CA TYR A 8 -1.43 1.37 9.10
C TYR A 8 -1.75 2.77 9.58
N THR A 9 -2.82 2.88 10.35
CA THR A 9 -3.35 4.17 10.78
C THR A 9 -3.59 4.19 12.28
N ARG A 10 -4.01 5.35 12.77
CA ARG A 10 -4.53 5.47 14.12
C ARG A 10 -5.61 6.55 14.10
N LYS A 11 -6.44 6.59 15.15
CA LYS A 11 -7.51 7.58 15.25
C LYS A 11 -6.94 8.97 15.36
N ASP A 12 -7.68 9.94 14.89
CA ASP A 12 -7.33 11.36 14.96
C ASP A 12 -6.00 11.71 14.33
N CYS A 13 -5.70 11.04 13.24
CA CYS A 13 -4.46 11.26 12.49
C CYS A 13 -4.77 11.95 11.17
N CYS A 14 -4.43 13.22 11.06
CA CYS A 14 -4.68 13.99 9.83
C CYS A 14 -3.95 13.43 8.64
N LEU A 15 -2.69 13.04 8.82
CA LEU A 15 -1.91 12.47 7.73
C LEU A 15 -2.45 11.12 7.26
N CYS A 16 -3.04 10.36 8.18
CA CYS A 16 -3.66 9.09 7.82
C CYS A 16 -4.87 9.32 6.92
N VAL A 17 -5.66 10.34 7.22
CA VAL A 17 -6.81 10.70 6.40
C VAL A 17 -6.35 11.13 5.01
N GLU A 18 -5.30 11.94 4.94
CA GLU A 18 -4.76 12.39 3.65
C GLU A 18 -4.26 11.21 2.81
N MET A 19 -3.52 10.31 3.44
CA MET A 19 -3.00 9.16 2.71
C MET A 19 -4.11 8.24 2.23
N LYS A 20 -5.12 8.04 3.06
CA LYS A 20 -6.27 7.22 2.67
C LYS A 20 -6.98 7.81 1.46
N ALA A 21 -7.12 9.14 1.42
CA ALA A 21 -7.75 9.80 0.28
C ALA A 21 -6.95 9.58 -1.00
N VAL A 22 -5.62 9.64 -0.91
CA VAL A 22 -4.76 9.38 -2.07
C VAL A 22 -4.95 7.94 -2.56
N ILE A 23 -4.98 6.99 -1.63
CA ILE A 23 -5.16 5.58 -1.97
C ILE A 23 -6.50 5.35 -2.66
N GLU A 24 -7.57 5.96 -2.15
CA GLU A 24 -8.89 5.83 -2.73
C GLU A 24 -8.95 6.42 -4.14
N LYS A 25 -8.26 7.53 -4.34
CA LYS A 25 -8.18 8.15 -5.66
C LYS A 25 -7.50 7.23 -6.67
N ILE A 26 -6.44 6.57 -6.25
CA ILE A 26 -5.73 5.63 -7.11
C ILE A 26 -6.56 4.36 -7.34
N ALA A 27 -7.28 3.91 -6.32
CA ALA A 27 -8.13 2.73 -6.45
C ALA A 27 -9.21 2.88 -7.51
N ALA A 28 -9.59 4.11 -7.81
CA ALA A 28 -10.56 4.39 -8.86
C ALA A 28 -9.98 4.16 -10.25
N LYS A 29 -8.65 4.14 -10.38
CA LYS A 29 -7.97 3.98 -11.66
C LYS A 29 -7.28 2.63 -11.81
N ILE A 30 -6.74 2.11 -10.72
CA ILE A 30 -5.90 0.90 -10.73
C ILE A 30 -6.51 -0.10 -9.78
N PRO A 31 -6.74 -1.35 -10.22
CA PRO A 31 -7.29 -2.37 -9.33
C PRO A 31 -6.31 -2.68 -8.21
N ILE A 32 -6.74 -2.46 -6.98
CA ILE A 32 -5.94 -2.76 -5.79
C ILE A 32 -6.85 -3.23 -4.68
N GLU A 33 -6.30 -4.04 -3.78
CA GLU A 33 -6.98 -4.40 -2.55
C GLU A 33 -6.43 -3.51 -1.43
N ILE A 34 -7.31 -3.05 -0.57
CA ILE A 34 -6.93 -2.15 0.51
C ILE A 34 -7.33 -2.75 1.85
N ASP A 35 -6.35 -2.87 2.74
CA ASP A 35 -6.57 -3.24 4.13
C ASP A 35 -6.17 -2.06 4.99
N GLU A 36 -7.05 -1.66 5.88
CA GLU A 36 -6.76 -0.59 6.82
C GLU A 36 -6.61 -1.20 8.21
N VAL A 37 -5.48 -0.94 8.86
CA VAL A 37 -5.18 -1.51 10.16
C VAL A 37 -4.95 -0.39 11.18
N ASP A 38 -5.72 -0.44 12.26
CA ASP A 38 -5.57 0.51 13.37
C ASP A 38 -4.49 -0.03 14.30
N ILE A 39 -3.36 0.67 14.37
CA ILE A 39 -2.22 0.18 15.17
C ILE A 39 -2.50 0.22 16.67
N ASP A 40 -3.49 0.98 17.10
CA ASP A 40 -3.82 1.05 18.53
C ASP A 40 -4.49 -0.23 19.04
N GLN A 41 -4.83 -1.13 18.13
CA GLN A 41 -5.40 -2.42 18.51
C GLN A 41 -4.33 -3.48 18.79
N SER A 42 -3.06 -3.12 18.62
CA SER A 42 -1.96 -4.04 18.83
C SER A 42 -0.81 -3.33 19.52
N VAL A 43 -0.41 -3.84 20.67
CA VAL A 43 0.73 -3.29 21.40
C VAL A 43 2.00 -3.36 20.54
N GLU A 44 2.15 -4.45 19.82
CA GLU A 44 3.32 -4.66 18.97
C GLU A 44 3.38 -3.66 17.83
N LEU A 45 2.24 -3.43 17.18
CA LEU A 45 2.19 -2.47 16.08
C LEU A 45 2.46 -1.05 16.57
N ARG A 46 1.92 -0.69 17.73
CA ARG A 46 2.21 0.64 18.28
C ARG A 46 3.69 0.80 18.57
N ALA A 47 4.33 -0.23 19.09
CA ALA A 47 5.75 -0.18 19.39
C ALA A 47 6.57 -0.04 18.12
N GLN A 48 6.18 -0.73 17.06
CA GLN A 48 6.95 -0.73 15.80
C GLN A 48 6.67 0.49 14.93
N LEU A 49 5.42 0.92 14.86
CA LEU A 49 4.99 1.90 13.87
C LEU A 49 4.45 3.21 14.44
N GLY A 50 4.34 3.31 15.76
CA GLY A 50 3.66 4.43 16.39
C GLY A 50 4.18 5.81 15.99
N GLU A 51 5.46 5.92 15.64
CA GLU A 51 6.05 7.20 15.27
C GLU A 51 6.22 7.35 13.76
N GLU A 52 5.78 6.37 12.98
CA GLU A 52 5.94 6.38 11.54
C GLU A 52 4.63 6.47 10.76
N ILE A 53 3.50 6.44 11.47
CA ILE A 53 2.20 6.42 10.80
C ILE A 53 1.91 7.74 10.10
N PRO A 54 1.14 7.70 9.01
CA PRO A 54 0.64 6.49 8.37
C PRO A 54 1.77 5.74 7.64
N VAL A 55 1.68 4.43 7.67
CA VAL A 55 2.61 3.57 6.94
C VAL A 55 1.82 2.83 5.89
N LEU A 56 2.28 2.89 4.65
CA LEU A 56 1.66 2.17 3.55
C LEU A 56 2.57 1.05 3.09
N CYS A 57 2.06 -0.16 3.16
CA CYS A 57 2.78 -1.33 2.67
C CYS A 57 2.14 -1.82 1.39
N ILE A 58 2.96 -2.30 0.47
CA ILE A 58 2.50 -2.91 -0.77
C ILE A 58 2.98 -4.36 -0.75
N ASP A 59 2.02 -5.28 -0.73
CA ASP A 59 2.28 -6.72 -0.64
C ASP A 59 3.24 -7.06 0.50
N GLY A 60 2.99 -6.43 1.66
CA GLY A 60 3.73 -6.72 2.87
C GLY A 60 5.03 -5.96 3.06
N ARG A 61 5.41 -5.11 2.12
CA ARG A 61 6.65 -4.33 2.21
C ARG A 61 6.35 -2.86 2.40
N LYS A 62 7.05 -2.21 3.32
CA LYS A 62 6.89 -0.78 3.51
C LYS A 62 7.25 -0.03 2.23
N ALA A 63 6.35 0.82 1.79
CA ALA A 63 6.56 1.62 0.59
C ALA A 63 6.63 3.11 0.90
N PHE A 64 5.74 3.60 1.73
CA PHE A 64 5.67 5.02 2.07
C PHE A 64 5.31 5.20 3.53
N LYS A 65 5.76 6.31 4.09
CA LYS A 65 5.33 6.70 5.43
C LYS A 65 5.11 8.21 5.46
N PHE A 66 4.24 8.65 6.36
CA PHE A 66 3.85 10.04 6.56
C PHE A 66 2.99 10.58 5.43
N ARG A 67 3.54 10.69 4.22
CA ARG A 67 2.83 11.27 3.10
C ARG A 67 3.18 10.56 1.80
N VAL A 68 2.23 10.59 0.88
CA VAL A 68 2.46 10.09 -0.46
C VAL A 68 1.58 10.90 -1.41
N THR A 69 2.10 11.23 -2.58
CA THR A 69 1.30 11.87 -3.61
C THR A 69 0.68 10.80 -4.49
N ALA A 70 -0.42 11.16 -5.16
CA ALA A 70 -1.06 10.24 -6.10
C ALA A 70 -0.08 9.79 -7.18
N LYS A 71 0.75 10.73 -7.65
CA LYS A 71 1.72 10.44 -8.68
C LYS A 71 2.78 9.45 -8.22
N GLN A 72 3.27 9.62 -7.00
CA GLN A 72 4.25 8.70 -6.42
C GLN A 72 3.66 7.30 -6.26
N LEU A 73 2.44 7.22 -5.76
CA LEU A 73 1.79 5.93 -5.53
C LEU A 73 1.51 5.23 -6.86
N GLU A 74 0.99 5.97 -7.82
CA GLU A 74 0.69 5.41 -9.13
C GLU A 74 1.95 4.86 -9.79
N ARG A 75 3.03 5.62 -9.74
CA ARG A 75 4.30 5.20 -10.33
C ARG A 75 4.82 3.92 -9.66
N ARG A 76 4.73 3.87 -8.35
CA ARG A 76 5.19 2.70 -7.61
C ARG A 76 4.36 1.46 -7.93
N LEU A 77 3.05 1.63 -8.05
CA LEU A 77 2.15 0.51 -8.35
C LEU A 77 2.35 0.01 -9.77
N ARG A 78 2.58 0.90 -10.71
CA ARG A 78 2.82 0.48 -12.10
C ARG A 78 4.09 -0.35 -12.20
N ARG A 79 5.13 0.07 -11.49
CA ARG A 79 6.40 -0.67 -11.47
C ARG A 79 6.23 -2.02 -10.78
N HIS A 80 5.49 -2.03 -9.69
CA HIS A 80 5.22 -3.26 -8.94
C HIS A 80 4.44 -4.27 -9.78
N SER A 81 3.39 -3.80 -10.44
CA SER A 81 2.57 -4.65 -11.31
C SER A 81 3.38 -5.23 -12.46
N ARG A 82 4.25 -4.41 -13.04
CA ARG A 82 5.09 -4.85 -14.15
C ARG A 82 6.01 -5.99 -13.70
N ARG A 83 6.62 -5.85 -12.53
CA ARG A 83 7.48 -6.90 -12.00
C ARG A 83 6.70 -8.17 -11.72
N GLY A 84 5.53 -8.03 -11.14
CA GLY A 84 4.68 -9.17 -10.85
C GLY A 84 4.24 -9.89 -12.11
N TYR A 85 3.89 -9.12 -13.13
CA TYR A 85 3.50 -9.68 -14.41
C TYR A 85 4.63 -10.46 -15.05
N LEU A 86 5.83 -9.90 -15.07
CA LEU A 86 6.98 -10.56 -15.67
C LEU A 86 7.35 -11.83 -14.92
N ALA A 87 7.32 -11.80 -13.61
CA ALA A 87 7.63 -12.97 -12.81
C ALA A 87 6.63 -14.09 -13.05
N TRP A 88 5.34 -13.72 -13.10
CA TRP A 88 4.27 -14.66 -13.36
C TRP A 88 4.42 -15.29 -14.75
N PHE A 89 4.72 -14.45 -15.72
CA PHE A 89 4.86 -14.88 -17.11
C PHE A 89 5.98 -15.90 -17.27
N ARG A 90 7.09 -15.70 -16.59
CA ARG A 90 8.22 -16.61 -16.65
C ARG A 90 7.89 -17.98 -16.06
N LYS A 91 7.00 -18.03 -15.09
CA LYS A 91 6.63 -19.26 -14.42
C LYS A 91 5.55 -20.04 -15.16
N ARG A 92 5.05 -19.49 -16.24
CA ARG A 92 3.95 -20.08 -16.99
C ARG A 92 4.37 -20.36 -18.43
N PRO A 93 5.21 -21.38 -18.64
CA PRO A 93 5.70 -21.67 -19.97
C PRO A 93 4.62 -22.01 -20.98
N GLU A 94 3.47 -22.45 -20.51
CA GLU A 94 2.35 -22.78 -21.39
C GLU A 94 1.74 -21.55 -22.06
N LEU A 95 2.17 -20.36 -21.70
CA LEU A 95 1.62 -19.13 -22.27
C LEU A 95 2.35 -18.63 -23.50
N ARG A 96 3.23 -19.43 -24.05
CA ARG A 96 3.92 -19.05 -25.26
C ARG A 96 3.08 -19.19 -26.50
#